data_297da1505f946279ae620d2c9f0f5a06
#
_entry.id   297da1505f946279ae620d2c9f0f5a06
#
_cell.length_a   1.000
_cell.length_b   1.000
_cell.length_c   1.000
_cell.angle_alpha   90.00
_cell.angle_beta   90.00
_cell.angle_gamma   90.00
#
_symmetry.space_group_name_H-M   'P 1'
#
loop_
_entity.id
_entity.type
_entity.pdbx_description
1 polymer ?
#
loop_
_entity_poly.entity_id
_entity_poly.type
_entity_poly.pdbx_seq_one_letter_code
_entity_poly.pdbx_strand_id
1 'polypeptide(L)'
;IVGGYRYIISRSTHPKCLSTEHYFRFTERFRNEYLPYTIELGRSFVQPHYQGSRANPKGLFSLDNLWDGLGALVVNNPDMRYFFGKVTMYGSYDKEARNILVESIHPIELHFDEERFERMFCGGSYAEDYKILIREIRKYRENIPPLINSYMSLSPSMKVFGTVVNPDFGYVEETGILITISDIYPVKSERHFKIMD
;
A
#
# COMPACT_ATOMS: atom_id res chain seq x y z
N ILE A 1 -19.74 1.42 13.22
CA ILE A 1 -18.74 1.33 12.11
C ILE A 1 -17.56 0.55 12.65
N VAL A 2 -17.19 -0.54 12.00
CA VAL A 2 -16.07 -1.40 12.39
C VAL A 2 -14.75 -0.85 11.84
N GLY A 3 -14.77 -0.41 10.59
CA GLY A 3 -13.64 0.15 9.88
C GLY A 3 -14.07 0.85 8.61
N GLY A 4 -13.14 1.39 7.86
CA GLY A 4 -13.43 2.06 6.60
C GLY A 4 -12.20 2.44 5.80
N TYR A 5 -12.44 2.75 4.53
CA TYR A 5 -11.54 3.41 3.60
C TYR A 5 -12.21 4.65 3.03
N ARG A 6 -11.42 5.70 2.79
CA ARG A 6 -11.77 6.76 1.87
C ARG A 6 -11.12 6.46 0.52
N TYR A 7 -11.83 6.74 -0.56
CA TYR A 7 -11.26 6.61 -1.90
C TYR A 7 -11.60 7.81 -2.79
N ILE A 8 -10.80 8.02 -3.82
CA ILE A 8 -11.00 8.98 -4.89
C ILE A 8 -10.66 8.29 -6.21
N ILE A 9 -11.58 8.33 -7.16
CA ILE A 9 -11.33 7.87 -8.53
C ILE A 9 -10.80 9.07 -9.32
N SER A 10 -9.55 9.02 -9.76
CA SER A 10 -8.84 10.18 -10.30
C SER A 10 -9.47 10.80 -11.54
N ARG A 11 -10.10 10.01 -12.41
CA ARG A 11 -10.78 10.55 -13.62
C ARG A 11 -12.04 11.37 -13.32
N SER A 12 -12.65 11.18 -12.16
CA SER A 12 -13.87 11.90 -11.74
C SER A 12 -13.57 13.28 -11.17
N THR A 13 -12.31 13.60 -10.96
CA THR A 13 -11.88 14.82 -10.32
C THR A 13 -11.33 15.81 -11.33
N HIS A 14 -11.80 17.04 -11.28
CA HIS A 14 -11.07 18.15 -11.85
C HIS A 14 -9.65 18.20 -11.26
N PRO A 15 -8.63 18.74 -11.96
CA PRO A 15 -7.20 18.42 -11.83
C PRO A 15 -6.53 18.69 -10.47
N LYS A 16 -7.21 18.64 -9.35
CA LYS A 16 -6.67 19.10 -8.06
C LYS A 16 -7.14 18.34 -6.83
N CYS A 17 -7.25 17.03 -6.82
CA CYS A 17 -7.90 16.50 -5.62
C CYS A 17 -7.36 15.19 -5.06
N LEU A 18 -6.18 14.74 -5.41
CA LEU A 18 -5.58 13.65 -4.65
C LEU A 18 -5.01 14.19 -3.34
N SER A 19 -5.32 13.54 -2.23
CA SER A 19 -4.76 13.93 -0.93
C SER A 19 -3.25 13.73 -0.88
N THR A 20 -2.73 12.84 -1.71
CA THR A 20 -1.30 12.58 -1.85
C THR A 20 -0.54 13.68 -2.57
N GLU A 21 -1.19 14.50 -3.40
CA GLU A 21 -0.54 15.68 -4.04
C GLU A 21 -0.07 16.73 -3.04
N HIS A 22 -0.61 16.71 -1.83
CA HIS A 22 -0.13 17.57 -0.75
C HIS A 22 1.29 17.18 -0.28
N TYR A 23 1.65 15.91 -0.43
CA TYR A 23 2.91 15.35 0.06
C TYR A 23 3.91 15.06 -1.06
N PHE A 24 3.43 14.64 -2.24
CA PHE A 24 4.26 14.14 -3.33
C PHE A 24 4.13 15.02 -4.57
N ARG A 25 5.25 15.27 -5.23
CA ARG A 25 5.27 15.88 -6.56
C ARG A 25 5.27 14.78 -7.61
N PHE A 26 4.17 14.65 -8.32
CA PHE A 26 4.06 13.67 -9.39
C PHE A 26 4.80 14.14 -10.64
N THR A 27 5.54 13.21 -11.26
CA THR A 27 6.15 13.44 -12.58
C THR A 27 5.06 13.55 -13.65
N GLU A 28 5.41 14.13 -14.80
CA GLU A 28 4.50 14.17 -15.96
C GLU A 28 4.11 12.74 -16.41
N ARG A 29 5.06 11.81 -16.37
CA ARG A 29 4.78 10.40 -16.68
C ARG A 29 3.73 9.81 -15.75
N PHE A 30 3.85 10.00 -14.43
CA PHE A 30 2.86 9.52 -13.48
C PHE A 30 1.48 10.16 -13.74
N ARG A 31 1.44 11.46 -14.02
CA ARG A 31 0.19 12.20 -14.32
C ARG A 31 -0.50 11.72 -15.59
N ASN A 32 0.27 11.35 -16.60
CA ASN A 32 -0.27 10.98 -17.91
C ASN A 32 -0.57 9.48 -18.04
N GLU A 33 0.29 8.62 -17.48
CA GLU A 33 0.22 7.17 -17.69
C GLU A 33 -0.48 6.42 -16.55
N TYR A 34 -0.36 6.91 -15.30
CA TYR A 34 -0.87 6.21 -14.12
C TYR A 34 -2.11 6.87 -13.55
N LEU A 35 -2.04 8.17 -13.30
CA LEU A 35 -3.06 8.90 -12.58
C LEU A 35 -4.46 8.75 -13.18
N PRO A 36 -4.69 8.80 -14.52
CA PRO A 36 -6.02 8.64 -15.11
C PRO A 36 -6.69 7.30 -14.82
N TYR A 37 -5.91 6.29 -14.45
CA TYR A 37 -6.36 4.92 -14.20
C TYR A 37 -6.21 4.53 -12.73
N THR A 38 -6.15 5.50 -11.83
CA THR A 38 -5.83 5.29 -10.42
C THR A 38 -7.03 5.54 -9.52
N ILE A 39 -7.21 4.64 -8.55
CA ILE A 39 -8.06 4.86 -7.37
C ILE A 39 -7.13 5.18 -6.21
N GLU A 40 -7.17 6.41 -5.69
CA GLU A 40 -6.47 6.75 -4.47
C GLU A 40 -7.22 6.21 -3.27
N LEU A 41 -6.50 5.49 -2.41
CA LEU A 41 -7.00 4.98 -1.14
C LEU A 41 -6.39 5.79 0.02
N GLY A 42 -7.20 6.09 1.00
CA GLY A 42 -6.72 6.84 2.15
C GLY A 42 -7.57 6.63 3.39
N ARG A 43 -7.06 7.09 4.52
CA ARG A 43 -7.74 7.04 5.82
C ARG A 43 -8.31 5.67 6.16
N SER A 44 -7.55 4.61 5.85
CA SER A 44 -7.90 3.26 6.26
C SER A 44 -7.83 3.14 7.77
N PHE A 45 -8.86 2.55 8.37
CA PHE A 45 -8.87 2.27 9.79
C PHE A 45 -9.73 1.04 10.10
N VAL A 46 -9.37 0.38 11.18
CA VAL A 46 -10.22 -0.57 11.90
C VAL A 46 -10.23 -0.08 13.34
N GLN A 47 -11.41 0.06 13.91
CA GLN A 47 -11.54 0.48 15.31
C GLN A 47 -10.77 -0.50 16.22
N PRO A 48 -10.06 -0.02 17.27
CA PRO A 48 -9.24 -0.85 18.15
C PRO A 48 -9.99 -2.07 18.72
N HIS A 49 -11.26 -1.89 19.04
CA HIS A 49 -12.12 -2.96 19.58
C HIS A 49 -12.34 -4.13 18.59
N TYR A 50 -12.18 -3.88 17.31
CA TYR A 50 -12.36 -4.85 16.21
C TYR A 50 -11.05 -5.28 15.58
N GLN A 51 -9.91 -4.84 16.11
CA GLN A 51 -8.61 -5.33 15.69
C GLN A 51 -8.34 -6.72 16.25
N GLY A 52 -7.60 -7.54 15.49
CA GLY A 52 -7.27 -8.89 15.90
C GLY A 52 -6.40 -8.91 17.15
N SER A 53 -6.83 -9.66 18.14
CA SER A 53 -6.09 -9.94 19.36
C SER A 53 -6.33 -11.38 19.82
N ARG A 54 -5.57 -11.85 20.82
CA ARG A 54 -5.86 -13.16 21.45
C ARG A 54 -7.28 -13.23 22.01
N ALA A 55 -7.83 -12.12 22.48
CA ALA A 55 -9.19 -12.01 23.01
C ALA A 55 -10.26 -11.86 21.91
N ASN A 56 -9.88 -11.41 20.71
CA ASN A 56 -10.78 -11.23 19.57
C ASN A 56 -10.16 -11.78 18.27
N PRO A 57 -10.12 -13.10 18.07
CA PRO A 57 -9.55 -13.70 16.86
C PRO A 57 -10.29 -13.29 15.58
N LYS A 58 -11.59 -13.01 15.64
CA LYS A 58 -12.39 -12.58 14.48
C LYS A 58 -11.95 -11.21 13.95
N GLY A 59 -11.36 -10.38 14.78
CA GLY A 59 -10.82 -9.07 14.38
C GLY A 59 -9.65 -9.15 13.39
N LEU A 60 -8.98 -10.30 13.29
CA LEU A 60 -7.90 -10.52 12.31
C LEU A 60 -8.38 -10.35 10.86
N PHE A 61 -9.65 -10.62 10.59
CA PHE A 61 -10.25 -10.51 9.27
C PHE A 61 -10.87 -9.13 8.98
N SER A 62 -10.91 -8.24 9.97
CA SER A 62 -11.59 -6.94 9.80
C SER A 62 -10.98 -6.10 8.70
N LEU A 63 -9.66 -6.08 8.59
CA LEU A 63 -8.96 -5.36 7.50
C LEU A 63 -9.14 -6.08 6.15
N ASP A 64 -9.10 -7.40 6.14
CA ASP A 64 -9.28 -8.21 4.94
C ASP A 64 -10.71 -8.04 4.38
N ASN A 65 -11.72 -7.97 5.24
CA ASN A 65 -13.11 -7.75 4.82
C ASN A 65 -13.36 -6.35 4.22
N LEU A 66 -12.53 -5.35 4.55
CA LEU A 66 -12.60 -4.05 3.89
C LEU A 66 -12.21 -4.13 2.41
N TRP A 67 -11.44 -5.15 2.02
CA TRP A 67 -11.06 -5.41 0.63
C TRP A 67 -12.25 -5.83 -0.25
N ASP A 68 -13.31 -6.39 0.32
CA ASP A 68 -14.53 -6.70 -0.43
C ASP A 68 -15.16 -5.41 -1.00
N GLY A 69 -15.14 -4.33 -0.22
CA GLY A 69 -15.57 -3.01 -0.68
C GLY A 69 -14.67 -2.42 -1.78
N LEU A 70 -13.36 -2.65 -1.69
CA LEU A 70 -12.42 -2.24 -2.74
C LEU A 70 -12.59 -3.09 -4.00
N GLY A 71 -12.90 -4.38 -3.87
CA GLY A 71 -13.25 -5.25 -4.98
C GLY A 71 -14.47 -4.74 -5.74
N ALA A 72 -15.51 -4.31 -5.05
CA ALA A 72 -16.68 -3.70 -5.66
C ALA A 72 -16.34 -2.41 -6.45
N LEU A 73 -15.36 -1.61 -5.97
CA LEU A 73 -14.89 -0.44 -6.73
C LEU A 73 -14.24 -0.84 -8.06
N VAL A 74 -13.44 -1.90 -8.07
CA VAL A 74 -12.78 -2.41 -9.29
C VAL A 74 -13.82 -2.92 -10.28
N VAL A 75 -14.77 -3.71 -9.80
CA VAL A 75 -15.86 -4.25 -10.66
C VAL A 75 -16.69 -3.13 -11.29
N ASN A 76 -17.02 -2.09 -10.52
CA ASN A 76 -17.78 -0.95 -11.00
C ASN A 76 -16.96 0.05 -11.85
N ASN A 77 -15.64 -0.08 -11.88
CA ASN A 77 -14.73 0.79 -12.62
C ASN A 77 -13.66 -0.04 -13.34
N PRO A 78 -14.02 -0.82 -14.36
CA PRO A 78 -13.16 -1.83 -14.97
C PRO A 78 -11.96 -1.26 -15.73
N ASP A 79 -11.93 0.02 -15.99
CA ASP A 79 -10.82 0.75 -16.61
C ASP A 79 -9.77 1.22 -15.60
N MET A 80 -10.04 1.12 -14.28
CA MET A 80 -9.04 1.40 -13.26
C MET A 80 -8.00 0.30 -13.19
N ARG A 81 -6.74 0.69 -13.14
CA ARG A 81 -5.59 -0.22 -13.20
C ARG A 81 -4.77 -0.23 -11.93
N TYR A 82 -4.87 0.82 -11.13
CA TYR A 82 -3.99 1.03 -9.99
C TYR A 82 -4.76 1.42 -8.74
N PHE A 83 -4.36 0.84 -7.61
CA PHE A 83 -4.59 1.44 -6.31
C PHE A 83 -3.33 2.23 -5.93
N PHE A 84 -3.51 3.44 -5.47
CA PHE A 84 -2.44 4.31 -4.98
C PHE A 84 -2.80 4.89 -3.61
N GLY A 85 -1.82 5.09 -2.77
CA GLY A 85 -2.03 5.70 -1.46
C GLY A 85 -0.73 5.92 -0.73
N LYS A 86 -0.83 6.19 0.55
CA LYS A 86 0.33 6.33 1.43
C LYS A 86 0.15 5.48 2.68
N VAL A 87 1.25 4.97 3.18
CA VAL A 87 1.32 4.29 4.47
C VAL A 87 2.11 5.14 5.44
N THR A 88 1.64 5.16 6.67
CA THR A 88 2.25 5.94 7.75
C THR A 88 3.15 5.06 8.59
N MET A 89 4.37 5.51 8.80
CA MET A 89 5.29 4.94 9.79
C MET A 89 5.54 5.96 10.90
N TYR A 90 5.33 5.53 12.12
CA TYR A 90 5.52 6.40 13.28
C TYR A 90 7.01 6.64 13.54
N GLY A 91 7.36 7.82 14.07
CA GLY A 91 8.74 8.17 14.40
C GLY A 91 9.39 7.27 15.47
N SER A 92 8.60 6.45 16.17
CA SER A 92 9.09 5.42 17.09
C SER A 92 9.57 4.14 16.39
N TYR A 93 9.24 3.96 15.11
CA TYR A 93 9.72 2.83 14.33
C TYR A 93 11.21 3.01 14.00
N ASP A 94 12.00 1.95 14.16
CA ASP A 94 13.44 2.02 13.94
C ASP A 94 13.77 2.44 12.50
N LYS A 95 14.68 3.43 12.35
CA LYS A 95 15.00 4.01 11.05
C LYS A 95 15.69 3.03 10.10
N GLU A 96 16.57 2.18 10.63
CA GLU A 96 17.25 1.17 9.82
C GLU A 96 16.27 0.09 9.36
N ALA A 97 15.39 -0.36 10.28
CA ALA A 97 14.33 -1.30 9.93
C ALA A 97 13.38 -0.71 8.86
N ARG A 98 13.07 0.60 8.93
CA ARG A 98 12.30 1.30 7.91
C ARG A 98 13.02 1.32 6.57
N ASN A 99 14.30 1.66 6.54
CA ASN A 99 15.08 1.71 5.31
C ASN A 99 15.10 0.34 4.64
N ILE A 100 15.40 -0.72 5.41
CA ILE A 100 15.35 -2.10 4.93
C ILE A 100 13.98 -2.44 4.34
N LEU A 101 12.90 -2.05 5.00
CA LEU A 101 11.53 -2.30 4.52
C LEU A 101 11.25 -1.58 3.21
N VAL A 102 11.56 -0.29 3.12
CA VAL A 102 11.29 0.53 1.93
C VAL A 102 12.14 0.08 0.75
N GLU A 103 13.42 -0.21 0.95
CA GLU A 103 14.35 -0.64 -0.09
C GLU A 103 14.11 -2.08 -0.57
N SER A 104 13.47 -2.93 0.25
CA SER A 104 13.13 -4.30 -0.15
C SER A 104 11.86 -4.39 -0.98
N ILE A 105 10.99 -3.40 -0.88
CA ILE A 105 9.78 -3.27 -1.69
C ILE A 105 10.17 -2.37 -2.86
N HIS A 106 10.22 -2.88 -4.07
CA HIS A 106 10.58 -2.15 -5.30
C HIS A 106 10.47 -0.62 -5.20
N PRO A 107 11.53 0.10 -4.83
CA PRO A 107 11.48 1.54 -4.76
C PRO A 107 11.28 2.07 -6.17
N ILE A 108 10.22 2.83 -6.39
CA ILE A 108 10.14 3.72 -7.55
C ILE A 108 10.54 5.07 -7.01
N GLU A 109 11.72 5.56 -7.41
CA GLU A 109 12.02 6.96 -7.20
C GLU A 109 10.92 7.82 -7.83
N LEU A 110 10.64 8.98 -7.24
CA LEU A 110 9.76 10.02 -7.82
C LEU A 110 10.19 10.44 -9.25
N HIS A 111 11.39 10.08 -9.63
CA HIS A 111 11.90 10.10 -11.00
C HIS A 111 11.84 8.66 -11.51
N PHE A 112 10.84 8.38 -12.34
CA PHE A 112 10.71 7.12 -13.08
C PHE A 112 11.87 6.93 -14.04
N ASP A 113 13.03 6.62 -13.51
CA ASP A 113 14.18 6.17 -14.28
C ASP A 113 14.27 4.66 -14.09
N GLU A 114 13.82 3.91 -15.08
CA GLU A 114 13.68 2.45 -15.03
C GLU A 114 15.01 1.71 -14.80
N GLU A 115 16.14 2.41 -14.89
CA GLU A 115 17.48 1.83 -14.83
C GLU A 115 18.08 1.71 -13.41
N ARG A 116 17.41 2.15 -12.35
CA ARG A 116 17.99 2.22 -10.99
C ARG A 116 17.41 1.27 -9.95
N PHE A 117 16.76 0.17 -10.35
CA PHE A 117 16.18 -0.77 -9.40
C PHE A 117 17.17 -1.86 -8.98
N GLU A 118 18.03 -1.56 -8.03
CA GLU A 118 18.67 -2.61 -7.24
C GLU A 118 17.74 -3.03 -6.11
N ARG A 119 17.26 -4.27 -6.18
CA ARG A 119 16.57 -4.89 -5.03
C ARG A 119 17.60 -5.12 -3.93
N MET A 120 17.30 -4.71 -2.72
CA MET A 120 18.14 -4.98 -1.56
C MET A 120 18.32 -6.50 -1.32
N PHE A 121 17.32 -7.29 -1.67
CA PHE A 121 17.35 -8.74 -1.58
C PHE A 121 17.07 -9.35 -2.96
N CYS A 122 18.03 -10.11 -3.44
CA CYS A 122 17.95 -10.86 -4.69
C CYS A 122 17.93 -12.35 -4.37
N GLY A 123 16.89 -12.82 -3.72
CA GLY A 123 16.58 -14.25 -3.62
C GLY A 123 16.02 -14.78 -4.94
N GLY A 124 15.91 -16.08 -5.05
CA GLY A 124 15.34 -16.73 -6.23
C GLY A 124 13.84 -16.49 -6.42
N SER A 125 13.14 -15.97 -5.39
CA SER A 125 11.70 -15.74 -5.40
C SER A 125 11.27 -14.67 -4.39
N TYR A 126 10.11 -14.05 -4.64
CA TYR A 126 9.48 -13.14 -3.69
C TYR A 126 9.32 -13.74 -2.27
N ALA A 127 8.99 -15.02 -2.19
CA ALA A 127 8.81 -15.70 -0.90
C ALA A 127 10.13 -15.84 -0.11
N GLU A 128 11.26 -15.98 -0.80
CA GLU A 128 12.57 -15.97 -0.18
C GLU A 128 12.98 -14.59 0.28
N ASP A 129 12.79 -13.57 -0.57
CA ASP A 129 13.07 -12.18 -0.25
C ASP A 129 12.22 -11.72 0.95
N TYR A 130 10.96 -12.10 1.01
CA TYR A 130 10.09 -11.80 2.15
C TYR A 130 10.57 -12.44 3.46
N LYS A 131 11.08 -13.67 3.41
CA LYS A 131 11.68 -14.32 4.61
C LYS A 131 12.95 -13.59 5.07
N ILE A 132 13.78 -13.16 4.11
CA ILE A 132 14.97 -12.37 4.40
C ILE A 132 14.57 -11.05 5.05
N LEU A 133 13.62 -10.33 4.46
CA LEU A 133 13.10 -9.07 4.98
C LEU A 133 12.63 -9.20 6.44
N ILE A 134 11.80 -10.20 6.75
CA ILE A 134 11.31 -10.43 8.11
C ILE A 134 12.49 -10.67 9.07
N ARG A 135 13.46 -11.45 8.66
CA ARG A 135 14.65 -11.75 9.48
C ARG A 135 15.46 -10.48 9.77
N GLU A 136 15.69 -9.66 8.75
CA GLU A 136 16.49 -8.44 8.88
C GLU A 136 15.79 -7.40 9.78
N ILE A 137 14.49 -7.15 9.57
CA ILE A 137 13.70 -6.21 10.40
C ILE A 137 13.68 -6.66 11.88
N ARG A 138 13.58 -7.97 12.13
CA ARG A 138 13.56 -8.51 13.51
C ARG A 138 14.84 -8.26 14.29
N LYS A 139 15.98 -8.02 13.62
CA LYS A 139 17.23 -7.63 14.30
C LYS A 139 17.09 -6.31 15.06
N TYR A 140 16.21 -5.44 14.58
CA TYR A 140 15.88 -4.15 15.20
C TYR A 140 14.69 -4.24 16.18
N ARG A 141 14.22 -5.45 16.49
CA ARG A 141 13.04 -5.71 17.34
C ARG A 141 11.73 -5.16 16.78
N GLU A 142 11.70 -4.94 15.48
CA GLU A 142 10.53 -4.44 14.73
C GLU A 142 9.83 -5.57 13.97
N ASN A 143 8.63 -5.28 13.50
CA ASN A 143 7.86 -6.12 12.59
C ASN A 143 7.39 -5.27 11.41
N ILE A 144 7.14 -5.90 10.26
CA ILE A 144 6.51 -5.20 9.15
C ILE A 144 5.17 -4.62 9.63
N PRO A 145 4.92 -3.30 9.45
CA PRO A 145 3.64 -2.71 9.84
C PRO A 145 2.46 -3.45 9.21
N PRO A 146 1.38 -3.72 9.97
CA PRO A 146 0.29 -4.58 9.50
C PRO A 146 -0.31 -4.16 8.16
N LEU A 147 -0.47 -2.87 7.94
CA LEU A 147 -1.02 -2.35 6.68
C LEU A 147 -0.08 -2.61 5.50
N ILE A 148 1.22 -2.37 5.67
CA ILE A 148 2.24 -2.65 4.63
C ILE A 148 2.24 -4.15 4.34
N ASN A 149 2.24 -4.98 5.37
CA ASN A 149 2.21 -6.43 5.22
C ASN A 149 0.95 -6.91 4.44
N SER A 150 -0.20 -6.29 4.70
CA SER A 150 -1.44 -6.57 3.97
C SER A 150 -1.29 -6.26 2.47
N TYR A 151 -0.70 -5.12 2.13
CA TYR A 151 -0.47 -4.75 0.73
C TYR A 151 0.58 -5.64 0.06
N MET A 152 1.67 -5.98 0.74
CA MET A 152 2.69 -6.90 0.24
C MET A 152 2.12 -8.29 -0.05
N SER A 153 1.18 -8.76 0.79
CA SER A 153 0.52 -10.05 0.61
C SER A 153 -0.58 -10.02 -0.46
N LEU A 154 -0.93 -8.85 -0.96
CA LEU A 154 -1.95 -8.67 -1.98
C LEU A 154 -1.37 -8.84 -3.39
N SER A 155 -0.20 -8.27 -3.65
CA SER A 155 0.42 -8.25 -4.98
C SER A 155 1.95 -8.34 -4.89
N PRO A 156 2.57 -9.19 -5.72
CA PRO A 156 4.03 -9.33 -5.79
C PRO A 156 4.71 -8.13 -6.47
N SER A 157 3.95 -7.32 -7.19
CA SER A 157 4.43 -6.15 -7.92
C SER A 157 4.12 -4.83 -7.22
N MET A 158 3.83 -4.87 -5.90
CA MET A 158 3.67 -3.65 -5.11
C MET A 158 4.88 -2.75 -5.27
N LYS A 159 4.65 -1.49 -5.56
CA LYS A 159 5.69 -0.48 -5.75
C LYS A 159 5.64 0.54 -4.63
N VAL A 160 6.82 1.04 -4.26
CA VAL A 160 6.98 2.04 -3.21
C VAL A 160 7.58 3.29 -3.82
N PHE A 161 7.07 4.44 -3.42
CA PHE A 161 7.60 5.75 -3.78
C PHE A 161 8.42 6.32 -2.62
N GLY A 162 8.92 7.54 -2.79
CA GLY A 162 9.65 8.24 -1.75
C GLY A 162 8.85 8.41 -0.46
N THR A 163 9.57 8.64 0.61
CA THR A 163 9.04 8.92 1.94
C THR A 163 9.16 10.40 2.24
N VAL A 164 8.11 11.00 2.79
CA VAL A 164 8.08 12.40 3.23
C VAL A 164 7.66 12.49 4.68
N VAL A 165 8.18 13.50 5.38
CA VAL A 165 7.74 13.80 6.74
C VAL A 165 6.45 14.61 6.68
N ASN A 166 5.47 14.23 7.49
CA ASN A 166 4.19 14.91 7.62
C ASN A 166 4.15 15.74 8.92
N PRO A 167 4.47 17.05 8.87
CA PRO A 167 4.47 17.90 10.05
C PRO A 167 3.08 18.11 10.64
N ASP A 168 2.04 18.05 9.80
CA ASP A 168 0.65 18.28 10.23
C ASP A 168 0.06 17.06 10.96
N PHE A 169 0.78 15.94 10.97
CA PHE A 169 0.36 14.70 11.63
C PHE A 169 1.47 14.12 12.53
N GLY A 170 2.01 14.95 13.40
CA GLY A 170 2.98 14.52 14.42
C GLY A 170 4.34 14.09 13.87
N TYR A 171 4.76 14.66 12.76
CA TYR A 171 6.05 14.36 12.11
C TYR A 171 6.25 12.89 11.75
N VAL A 172 5.16 12.18 11.49
CA VAL A 172 5.24 10.81 10.98
C VAL A 172 5.81 10.78 9.56
N GLU A 173 6.33 9.64 9.18
CA GLU A 173 6.83 9.42 7.83
C GLU A 173 5.73 8.76 6.98
N GLU A 174 5.48 9.35 5.83
CA GLU A 174 4.47 8.89 4.87
C GLU A 174 5.17 8.38 3.62
N THR A 175 4.97 7.12 3.31
CA THR A 175 5.56 6.47 2.12
C THR A 175 4.46 6.17 1.11
N GLY A 176 4.63 6.63 -0.13
CA GLY A 176 3.70 6.35 -1.22
C GLY A 176 3.79 4.89 -1.65
N ILE A 177 2.65 4.27 -1.94
CA ILE A 177 2.57 2.91 -2.45
C ILE A 177 1.62 2.82 -3.63
N LEU A 178 1.92 1.91 -4.56
CA LEU A 178 1.07 1.62 -5.72
C LEU A 178 0.94 0.11 -5.90
N ILE A 179 -0.27 -0.33 -6.19
CA ILE A 179 -0.60 -1.72 -6.52
C ILE A 179 -1.22 -1.75 -7.90
N THR A 180 -0.67 -2.57 -8.78
CA THR A 180 -1.29 -2.88 -10.07
C THR A 180 -2.40 -3.90 -9.84
N ILE A 181 -3.64 -3.55 -10.20
CA ILE A 181 -4.83 -4.37 -9.91
C ILE A 181 -4.77 -5.73 -10.61
N SER A 182 -4.27 -5.77 -11.86
CA SER A 182 -4.11 -7.03 -12.61
C SER A 182 -3.12 -8.01 -11.99
N ASP A 183 -2.21 -7.52 -11.15
CA ASP A 183 -1.15 -8.32 -10.54
C ASP A 183 -1.52 -8.82 -9.13
N ILE A 184 -2.74 -8.51 -8.69
CA ILE A 184 -3.27 -9.04 -7.42
C ILE A 184 -3.38 -10.55 -7.53
N TYR A 185 -2.87 -11.25 -6.50
CA TYR A 185 -2.88 -12.72 -6.48
C TYR A 185 -4.28 -13.28 -6.76
N PRO A 186 -4.41 -14.30 -7.65
CA PRO A 186 -5.72 -14.86 -8.04
C PRO A 186 -6.60 -15.24 -6.85
N VAL A 187 -6.02 -15.86 -5.81
CA VAL A 187 -6.75 -16.23 -4.59
C VAL A 187 -7.38 -15.01 -3.91
N LYS A 188 -6.73 -13.84 -3.98
CA LYS A 188 -7.24 -12.59 -3.40
C LYS A 188 -8.25 -11.93 -4.33
N SER A 189 -7.96 -11.84 -5.63
CA SER A 189 -8.88 -11.26 -6.61
C SER A 189 -10.17 -12.07 -6.74
N GLU A 190 -10.10 -13.38 -6.77
CA GLU A 190 -11.28 -14.25 -6.78
C GLU A 190 -12.14 -14.11 -5.53
N ARG A 191 -11.53 -13.88 -4.38
CA ARG A 191 -12.26 -13.67 -3.13
C ARG A 191 -12.96 -12.32 -3.10
N HIS A 192 -12.28 -11.24 -3.51
CA HIS A 192 -12.75 -9.87 -3.28
C HIS A 192 -13.44 -9.24 -4.50
N PHE A 193 -13.17 -9.75 -5.72
CA PHE A 193 -13.69 -9.18 -6.98
C PHE A 193 -14.82 -10.00 -7.59
N LYS A 194 -15.29 -11.05 -6.92
CA LYS A 194 -16.50 -11.75 -7.36
C LYS A 194 -17.69 -10.82 -7.21
N ILE A 195 -18.42 -10.62 -8.31
CA ILE A 195 -19.77 -10.07 -8.26
C ILE A 195 -20.58 -11.04 -7.39
N MET A 196 -21.14 -10.55 -6.29
CA MET A 196 -22.17 -11.30 -5.60
C MET A 196 -23.39 -11.33 -6.52
N ASP A 197 -23.63 -12.48 -7.16
CA ASP A 197 -24.87 -12.75 -7.88
C ASP A 197 -26.06 -12.74 -6.92
#